data_99b91ec7b674cec9666a64b93dc861b5
#
_entry.id   99b91ec7b674cec9666a64b93dc861b5
#
_cell.length_a   1.000
_cell.length_b   1.000
_cell.length_c   1.000
_cell.angle_alpha   90.00
_cell.angle_beta   90.00
_cell.angle_gamma   90.00
#
_symmetry.space_group_name_H-M   'P 1'
#
loop_
_entity.id
_entity.type
_entity.pdbx_description
1 polymer ?
#
loop_
_entity_poly.entity_id
_entity_poly.type
_entity_poly.pdbx_seq_one_letter_code
_entity_poly.pdbx_strand_id
1 'polypeptide(L)'
;ISLEPKLIVADEPVSMIDVSLRLSLLNLMKELNEKLNMSFVYISHDLSTTRYIARNGRVAVMYLGEIVEVGNIGDVIAKPRHPYTRALIQAVPIPDPEYKGNDELPLRSMQLGSLENRGDGCAFYERCLYSCEKCRGKIGFVKTDTADVLCCNLENVPQDPVYDKK
;
A
#
# COMPACT_ATOMS: atom_id res chain seq x y z
N ILE A 1 -1.36 20.45 19.00
CA ILE A 1 -2.71 20.80 18.47
C ILE A 1 -3.08 22.24 18.85
N SER A 2 -2.23 22.92 19.62
CA SER A 2 -2.44 24.32 20.06
C SER A 2 -2.62 25.36 18.94
N LEU A 3 -2.24 25.02 17.69
CA LEU A 3 -2.38 25.88 16.52
C LEU A 3 -3.61 25.53 15.64
N GLU A 4 -4.46 24.62 16.08
CA GLU A 4 -5.65 24.15 15.36
C GLU A 4 -5.39 23.83 13.87
N PRO A 5 -4.40 22.99 13.54
CA PRO A 5 -4.04 22.72 12.16
C PRO A 5 -5.19 21.98 11.45
N LYS A 6 -5.39 22.29 10.16
CA LYS A 6 -6.35 21.58 9.32
C LYS A 6 -5.82 20.24 8.81
N LEU A 7 -4.50 20.09 8.75
CA LEU A 7 -3.80 18.89 8.28
C LEU A 7 -2.64 18.57 9.21
N ILE A 8 -2.52 17.30 9.58
CA ILE A 8 -1.37 16.76 10.31
C ILE A 8 -0.70 15.69 9.45
N VAL A 9 0.63 15.80 9.30
CA VAL A 9 1.45 14.73 8.73
C VAL A 9 2.06 13.94 9.88
N ALA A 10 1.70 12.66 9.96
CA ALA A 10 2.12 11.73 11.01
C ALA A 10 2.98 10.64 10.36
N ASP A 11 4.30 10.73 10.55
CA ASP A 11 5.27 9.78 10.03
C ASP A 11 5.63 8.78 11.13
N GLU A 12 5.30 7.49 10.89
CA GLU A 12 5.49 6.37 11.81
C GLU A 12 5.07 6.66 13.28
N PRO A 13 3.90 7.30 13.52
CA PRO A 13 3.59 7.86 14.84
C PRO A 13 3.40 6.80 15.94
N VAL A 14 3.27 5.52 15.57
CA VAL A 14 3.04 4.41 16.51
C VAL A 14 4.09 3.30 16.43
N SER A 15 5.16 3.46 15.67
CA SER A 15 6.15 2.41 15.42
C SER A 15 6.95 2.00 16.67
N MET A 16 7.19 2.95 17.58
CA MET A 16 7.99 2.76 18.79
C MET A 16 7.16 2.63 20.08
N ILE A 17 5.86 2.35 19.95
CA ILE A 17 4.91 2.35 21.07
C ILE A 17 4.38 0.94 21.30
N ASP A 18 4.15 0.56 22.55
CA ASP A 18 3.51 -0.71 22.90
C ASP A 18 2.06 -0.79 22.35
N VAL A 19 1.55 -2.02 22.23
CA VAL A 19 0.26 -2.29 21.55
C VAL A 19 -0.90 -1.55 22.21
N SER A 20 -0.91 -1.42 23.55
CA SER A 20 -2.03 -0.80 24.28
C SER A 20 -2.08 0.72 24.02
N LEU A 21 -0.94 1.38 24.11
CA LEU A 21 -0.83 2.81 23.82
C LEU A 21 -1.00 3.12 22.32
N ARG A 22 -0.57 2.21 21.43
CA ARG A 22 -0.76 2.32 19.99
C ARG A 22 -2.24 2.50 19.63
N LEU A 23 -3.10 1.61 20.13
CA LEU A 23 -4.55 1.71 19.88
C LEU A 23 -5.15 3.00 20.45
N SER A 24 -4.70 3.43 21.63
CA SER A 24 -5.17 4.67 22.24
C SER A 24 -4.82 5.89 21.38
N LEU A 25 -3.60 5.95 20.84
CA LEU A 25 -3.17 7.04 19.96
C LEU A 25 -3.92 7.04 18.62
N LEU A 26 -4.12 5.87 18.01
CA LEU A 26 -4.89 5.73 16.78
C LEU A 26 -6.36 6.17 16.99
N ASN A 27 -6.96 5.82 18.12
CA ASN A 27 -8.30 6.27 18.47
C ASN A 27 -8.37 7.79 18.66
N LEU A 28 -7.38 8.37 19.36
CA LEU A 28 -7.28 9.82 19.49
C LEU A 28 -7.21 10.52 18.12
N MET A 29 -6.40 10.02 17.19
CA MET A 29 -6.31 10.58 15.84
C MET A 29 -7.67 10.50 15.11
N LYS A 30 -8.42 9.41 15.25
CA LYS A 30 -9.75 9.26 14.69
C LYS A 30 -10.74 10.27 15.31
N GLU A 31 -10.72 10.43 16.62
CA GLU A 31 -11.56 11.43 17.30
C GLU A 31 -11.26 12.85 16.84
N LEU A 32 -9.99 13.20 16.67
CA LEU A 32 -9.59 14.52 16.16
C LEU A 32 -10.09 14.72 14.72
N ASN A 33 -10.02 13.69 13.87
CA ASN A 33 -10.56 13.75 12.53
C ASN A 33 -12.09 13.95 12.53
N GLU A 34 -12.81 13.16 13.33
CA GLU A 34 -14.28 13.17 13.37
C GLU A 34 -14.84 14.42 14.06
N LYS A 35 -14.28 14.82 15.22
CA LYS A 35 -14.81 15.92 16.05
C LYS A 35 -14.32 17.29 15.62
N LEU A 36 -13.08 17.39 15.16
CA LEU A 36 -12.43 18.66 14.79
C LEU A 36 -12.23 18.82 13.28
N ASN A 37 -12.71 17.87 12.49
CA ASN A 37 -12.56 17.87 11.02
C ASN A 37 -11.09 18.04 10.56
N MET A 38 -10.14 17.50 11.35
CA MET A 38 -8.73 17.50 11.02
C MET A 38 -8.43 16.42 10.01
N SER A 39 -7.68 16.75 8.96
CA SER A 39 -7.16 15.76 8.01
C SER A 39 -5.82 15.21 8.48
N PHE A 40 -5.55 13.94 8.15
CA PHE A 40 -4.28 13.29 8.44
C PHE A 40 -3.66 12.72 7.17
N VAL A 41 -2.34 12.94 7.00
CA VAL A 41 -1.48 12.12 6.16
C VAL A 41 -0.72 11.18 7.08
N TYR A 42 -1.15 9.93 7.12
CA TYR A 42 -0.58 8.89 7.98
C TYR A 42 0.41 8.05 7.17
N ILE A 43 1.68 8.05 7.54
CA ILE A 43 2.75 7.29 6.89
C ILE A 43 3.10 6.11 7.77
N SER A 44 3.08 4.90 7.22
CA SER A 44 3.44 3.67 7.94
C SER A 44 3.78 2.54 6.97
N HIS A 45 4.59 1.60 7.45
CA HIS A 45 4.84 0.32 6.78
C HIS A 45 3.89 -0.79 7.27
N ASP A 46 3.08 -0.53 8.31
CA ASP A 46 2.14 -1.49 8.89
C ASP A 46 0.74 -1.35 8.27
N LEU A 47 0.36 -2.31 7.42
CA LEU A 47 -0.94 -2.34 6.78
C LEU A 47 -2.10 -2.48 7.78
N SER A 48 -1.88 -3.12 8.92
CA SER A 48 -2.92 -3.33 9.94
C SER A 48 -3.33 -2.01 10.58
N THR A 49 -2.36 -1.22 11.01
CA THR A 49 -2.59 0.12 11.58
C THR A 49 -3.13 1.08 10.53
N THR A 50 -2.60 1.01 9.30
CA THR A 50 -3.09 1.82 8.17
C THR A 50 -4.56 1.52 7.87
N ARG A 51 -4.95 0.24 7.81
CA ARG A 51 -6.35 -0.18 7.61
C ARG A 51 -7.25 0.30 8.74
N TYR A 52 -6.74 0.28 9.98
CA TYR A 52 -7.50 0.72 11.14
C TYR A 52 -7.79 2.21 11.12
N ILE A 53 -6.77 3.05 10.84
CA ILE A 53 -6.92 4.52 10.87
C ILE A 53 -7.65 5.06 9.64
N ALA A 54 -7.38 4.50 8.46
CA ALA A 54 -7.89 4.98 7.18
C ALA A 54 -9.14 4.24 6.69
N ARG A 55 -9.97 3.68 7.61
CA ARG A 55 -11.13 2.82 7.27
C ARG A 55 -12.04 3.38 6.18
N ASN A 56 -12.23 4.69 6.13
CA ASN A 56 -13.02 5.40 5.12
C ASN A 56 -12.14 6.33 4.26
N GLY A 57 -10.83 6.13 4.32
CA GLY A 57 -9.86 7.00 3.67
C GLY A 57 -9.26 6.37 2.41
N ARG A 58 -8.27 7.07 1.88
CA ARG A 58 -7.49 6.63 0.73
C ARG A 58 -6.12 6.15 1.19
N VAL A 59 -5.56 5.20 0.46
CA VAL A 59 -4.18 4.75 0.60
C VAL A 59 -3.40 5.07 -0.66
N ALA A 60 -2.15 5.51 -0.49
CA ALA A 60 -1.17 5.61 -1.55
C ALA A 60 -0.03 4.63 -1.24
N VAL A 61 0.13 3.62 -2.08
CA VAL A 61 1.23 2.65 -1.96
C VAL A 61 2.44 3.20 -2.67
N MET A 62 3.59 3.23 -1.97
CA MET A 62 4.85 3.76 -2.51
C MET A 62 5.91 2.66 -2.66
N TYR A 63 6.68 2.74 -3.74
CA TYR A 63 7.85 1.90 -3.96
C TYR A 63 9.00 2.74 -4.54
N LEU A 64 10.16 2.71 -3.89
CA LEU A 64 11.36 3.48 -4.28
C LEU A 64 11.05 4.96 -4.61
N GLY A 65 10.27 5.61 -3.74
CA GLY A 65 9.93 7.04 -3.88
C GLY A 65 8.81 7.37 -4.88
N GLU A 66 8.24 6.37 -5.57
CA GLU A 66 7.09 6.56 -6.46
C GLU A 66 5.80 6.03 -5.86
N ILE A 67 4.71 6.75 -6.08
CA ILE A 67 3.38 6.23 -5.83
C ILE A 67 3.04 5.27 -6.96
N VAL A 68 2.76 4.01 -6.62
CA VAL A 68 2.46 2.95 -7.60
C VAL A 68 0.98 2.62 -7.68
N GLU A 69 0.23 2.88 -6.61
CA GLU A 69 -1.22 2.65 -6.56
C GLU A 69 -1.88 3.60 -5.57
N VAL A 70 -3.00 4.22 -5.94
CA VAL A 70 -3.79 5.12 -5.06
C VAL A 70 -5.26 4.81 -5.21
N GLY A 71 -5.94 4.55 -4.10
CA GLY A 71 -7.37 4.28 -4.11
C GLY A 71 -7.99 4.30 -2.72
N ASN A 72 -9.27 3.93 -2.63
CA ASN A 72 -9.90 3.66 -1.35
C ASN A 72 -9.19 2.47 -0.69
N ILE A 73 -8.90 2.56 0.61
CA ILE A 73 -8.11 1.52 1.29
C ILE A 73 -8.79 0.14 1.26
N GLY A 74 -10.11 0.11 1.38
CA GLY A 74 -10.88 -1.14 1.32
C GLY A 74 -10.73 -1.83 -0.03
N ASP A 75 -10.83 -1.06 -1.10
CA ASP A 75 -10.74 -1.56 -2.48
C ASP A 75 -9.31 -2.00 -2.83
N VAL A 76 -8.30 -1.19 -2.49
CA VAL A 76 -6.88 -1.50 -2.74
C VAL A 76 -6.45 -2.78 -2.01
N ILE A 77 -6.91 -2.99 -0.76
CA ILE A 77 -6.59 -4.21 -0.01
C ILE A 77 -7.36 -5.42 -0.57
N ALA A 78 -8.63 -5.26 -0.91
CA ALA A 78 -9.45 -6.36 -1.42
C ALA A 78 -9.03 -6.78 -2.83
N LYS A 79 -8.72 -5.81 -3.70
CA LYS A 79 -8.37 -6.05 -5.11
C LYS A 79 -7.16 -5.19 -5.52
N PRO A 80 -5.97 -5.47 -4.99
CA PRO A 80 -4.76 -4.75 -5.37
C PRO A 80 -4.46 -4.94 -6.86
N ARG A 81 -4.17 -3.85 -7.55
CA ARG A 81 -3.96 -3.85 -9.00
C ARG A 81 -2.48 -3.83 -9.37
N HIS A 82 -1.66 -3.07 -8.65
CA HIS A 82 -0.23 -3.03 -8.95
C HIS A 82 0.47 -4.30 -8.44
N PRO A 83 1.38 -4.91 -9.22
CA PRO A 83 2.10 -6.13 -8.80
C PRO A 83 2.84 -6.01 -7.45
N TYR A 84 3.39 -4.83 -7.16
CA TYR A 84 4.02 -4.58 -5.85
C TYR A 84 3.00 -4.59 -4.72
N THR A 85 1.85 -3.94 -4.89
CA THR A 85 0.79 -3.93 -3.88
C THR A 85 0.28 -5.34 -3.60
N ARG A 86 0.14 -6.16 -4.63
CA ARG A 86 -0.22 -7.58 -4.50
C ARG A 86 0.81 -8.33 -3.66
N ALA A 87 2.09 -8.19 -4.00
CA ALA A 87 3.18 -8.83 -3.25
C ALA A 87 3.24 -8.33 -1.79
N LEU A 88 3.04 -7.03 -1.56
CA LEU A 88 3.04 -6.42 -0.22
C LEU A 88 1.91 -6.99 0.64
N ILE A 89 0.70 -7.09 0.11
CA ILE A 89 -0.45 -7.63 0.83
C ILE A 89 -0.27 -9.13 1.07
N GLN A 90 0.22 -9.88 0.10
CA GLN A 90 0.46 -11.33 0.24
C GLN A 90 1.56 -11.65 1.26
N ALA A 91 2.50 -10.75 1.48
CA ALA A 91 3.54 -10.89 2.49
C ALA A 91 3.06 -10.70 3.93
N VAL A 92 1.82 -10.20 4.13
CA VAL A 92 1.26 -10.04 5.48
C VAL A 92 0.87 -11.42 6.03
N PRO A 93 1.43 -11.85 7.18
CA PRO A 93 1.07 -13.13 7.78
C PRO A 93 -0.41 -13.20 8.14
N ILE A 94 -1.06 -14.30 7.80
CA ILE A 94 -2.42 -14.59 8.25
C ILE A 94 -2.32 -15.36 9.55
N PRO A 95 -2.94 -14.90 10.65
CA PRO A 95 -2.90 -15.57 11.95
C PRO A 95 -3.89 -16.75 11.99
N ASP A 96 -3.79 -17.67 11.03
CA ASP A 96 -4.58 -18.87 10.94
C ASP A 96 -3.64 -20.08 10.80
N PRO A 97 -3.54 -20.96 11.82
CA PRO A 97 -2.65 -22.12 11.78
C PRO A 97 -3.01 -23.14 10.68
N GLU A 98 -4.25 -23.13 10.20
CA GLU A 98 -4.73 -24.05 9.14
C GLU A 98 -4.54 -23.46 7.74
N TYR A 99 -4.20 -22.15 7.66
CA TYR A 99 -3.97 -21.48 6.39
C TYR A 99 -2.67 -21.98 5.74
N LYS A 100 -2.81 -22.83 4.76
CA LYS A 100 -1.73 -23.27 3.86
C LYS A 100 -1.68 -22.34 2.64
N GLY A 101 -1.37 -21.08 2.88
CA GLY A 101 -1.22 -20.09 1.80
C GLY A 101 -0.10 -20.45 0.84
N ASN A 102 -0.09 -19.78 -0.29
CA ASN A 102 1.01 -19.88 -1.24
C ASN A 102 2.18 -19.08 -0.66
N ASP A 103 3.21 -19.77 -0.15
CA ASP A 103 4.40 -19.14 0.45
C ASP A 103 5.27 -18.41 -0.60
N GLU A 104 5.00 -18.62 -1.89
CA GLU A 104 5.72 -17.97 -2.97
C GLU A 104 5.12 -16.59 -3.26
N LEU A 105 5.89 -15.55 -2.94
CA LEU A 105 5.53 -14.20 -3.34
C LEU A 105 5.56 -14.07 -4.87
N PRO A 106 4.64 -13.30 -5.49
CA PRO A 106 4.57 -13.12 -6.94
C PRO A 106 5.69 -12.18 -7.44
N LEU A 107 6.93 -12.54 -7.17
CA LEU A 107 8.13 -11.76 -7.48
C LEU A 107 9.07 -12.53 -8.40
N ARG A 108 9.64 -11.83 -9.39
CA ARG A 108 10.73 -12.36 -10.23
C ARG A 108 12.05 -12.45 -9.46
N SER A 109 12.30 -11.49 -8.57
CA SER A 109 13.54 -11.39 -7.79
C SER A 109 13.23 -10.85 -6.39
N MET A 110 13.93 -11.37 -5.39
CA MET A 110 13.90 -10.87 -4.00
C MET A 110 14.86 -9.70 -3.80
N GLN A 111 15.79 -9.45 -4.74
CA GLN A 111 16.71 -8.33 -4.63
C GLN A 111 15.96 -7.00 -4.74
N LEU A 112 16.31 -6.08 -3.86
CA LEU A 112 15.79 -4.71 -3.94
C LEU A 112 16.37 -4.01 -5.16
N GLY A 113 15.53 -3.31 -5.91
CA GLY A 113 15.99 -2.42 -6.98
C GLY A 113 16.89 -1.30 -6.42
N SER A 114 17.86 -0.85 -7.23
CA SER A 114 18.70 0.29 -6.89
C SER A 114 18.08 1.59 -7.38
N LEU A 115 18.10 2.63 -6.53
CA LEU A 115 17.74 3.98 -6.94
C LEU A 115 18.74 4.59 -7.92
N GLU A 116 20.02 4.18 -7.83
CA GLU A 116 21.12 4.74 -8.64
C GLU A 116 21.04 4.34 -10.12
N ASN A 117 20.53 3.13 -10.40
CA ASN A 117 20.44 2.58 -11.76
C ASN A 117 19.02 2.68 -12.33
N ARG A 118 18.18 3.49 -11.74
CA ARG A 118 16.80 3.65 -12.16
C ARG A 118 16.72 4.49 -13.44
N GLY A 119 16.26 3.87 -14.53
CA GLY A 119 15.84 4.59 -15.73
C GLY A 119 14.48 5.28 -15.56
N ASP A 120 13.94 5.86 -16.63
CA ASP A 120 12.63 6.53 -16.66
C ASP A 120 11.43 5.57 -16.57
N GLY A 121 11.66 4.28 -16.47
CA GLY A 121 10.66 3.22 -16.47
C GLY A 121 10.09 2.89 -15.09
N CYS A 122 9.36 1.78 -15.03
CA CYS A 122 8.75 1.26 -13.82
C CYS A 122 9.80 0.90 -12.77
N ALA A 123 9.73 1.51 -11.59
CA ALA A 123 10.65 1.24 -10.47
C ALA A 123 10.62 -0.24 -10.04
N PHE A 124 9.49 -0.92 -10.24
CA PHE A 124 9.31 -2.33 -9.85
C PHE A 124 9.71 -3.32 -10.96
N TYR A 125 10.22 -2.85 -12.11
CA TYR A 125 10.52 -3.67 -13.31
C TYR A 125 11.30 -4.94 -13.00
N GLU A 126 12.43 -4.83 -12.29
CA GLU A 126 13.34 -5.95 -12.00
C GLU A 126 12.72 -7.05 -11.14
N ARG A 127 11.74 -6.68 -10.31
CA ARG A 127 11.07 -7.58 -9.38
C ARG A 127 9.71 -8.08 -9.88
N CYS A 128 9.17 -7.44 -10.90
CA CYS A 128 7.83 -7.71 -11.40
C CYS A 128 7.77 -8.96 -12.27
N LEU A 129 6.94 -9.94 -11.92
CA LEU A 129 6.69 -11.12 -12.77
C LEU A 129 6.04 -10.76 -14.11
N TYR A 130 5.27 -9.68 -14.14
CA TYR A 130 4.50 -9.23 -15.30
C TYR A 130 5.21 -8.13 -16.09
N SER A 131 6.52 -7.90 -15.84
CA SER A 131 7.25 -6.85 -16.55
C SER A 131 7.44 -7.20 -18.02
N CYS A 132 7.33 -6.19 -18.88
CA CYS A 132 7.52 -6.28 -20.33
C CYS A 132 8.37 -5.11 -20.83
N GLU A 133 8.76 -5.10 -22.10
CA GLU A 133 9.60 -4.03 -22.66
C GLU A 133 8.98 -2.63 -22.51
N LYS A 134 7.63 -2.50 -22.56
CA LYS A 134 6.97 -1.21 -22.33
C LYS A 134 7.25 -0.62 -20.94
N CYS A 135 7.53 -1.49 -19.95
CA CYS A 135 7.82 -1.04 -18.58
C CYS A 135 9.18 -0.36 -18.43
N ARG A 136 10.07 -0.44 -19.43
CA ARG A 136 11.36 0.27 -19.44
C ARG A 136 11.26 1.73 -19.83
N GLY A 137 10.19 2.09 -20.54
CA GLY A 137 9.91 3.45 -20.94
C GLY A 137 9.07 4.19 -19.91
N LYS A 138 8.85 5.48 -20.17
CA LYS A 138 8.00 6.31 -19.31
C LYS A 138 6.58 5.74 -19.24
N ILE A 139 6.10 5.49 -18.02
CA ILE A 139 4.76 4.99 -17.75
C ILE A 139 3.90 6.06 -17.09
N GLY A 140 2.59 5.90 -17.18
CA GLY A 140 1.60 6.80 -16.58
C GLY A 140 0.59 6.04 -15.72
N PHE A 141 -0.18 6.80 -14.96
CA PHE A 141 -1.30 6.23 -14.23
C PHE A 141 -2.42 5.79 -15.15
N VAL A 142 -2.95 4.61 -14.90
CA VAL A 142 -4.14 4.04 -15.52
C VAL A 142 -5.24 4.02 -14.47
N LYS A 143 -6.40 4.58 -14.79
CA LYS A 143 -7.59 4.50 -13.96
C LYS A 143 -8.24 3.13 -14.07
N THR A 144 -8.49 2.50 -12.94
CA THR A 144 -9.27 1.27 -12.83
C THR A 144 -10.59 1.54 -12.09
N ASP A 145 -11.38 0.50 -11.87
CA ASP A 145 -12.61 0.54 -11.07
C ASP A 145 -12.34 0.83 -9.57
N THR A 146 -11.14 0.49 -9.07
CA THR A 146 -10.80 0.53 -7.64
C THR A 146 -9.69 1.52 -7.29
N ALA A 147 -8.80 1.83 -8.24
CA ALA A 147 -7.60 2.63 -7.97
C ALA A 147 -7.04 3.31 -9.23
N ASP A 148 -6.22 4.34 -9.02
CA ASP A 148 -5.29 4.84 -10.01
C ASP A 148 -3.95 4.08 -9.85
N VAL A 149 -3.45 3.47 -10.92
CA VAL A 149 -2.33 2.52 -10.88
C VAL A 149 -1.24 2.90 -11.86
N LEU A 150 -0.01 2.99 -11.39
CA LEU A 150 1.16 3.29 -12.23
C LEU A 150 1.68 1.99 -12.87
N CYS A 151 1.02 1.51 -13.91
CA CYS A 151 1.38 0.28 -14.60
C CYS A 151 0.93 0.31 -16.05
N CYS A 152 1.80 -0.11 -16.98
CA CYS A 152 1.50 -0.19 -18.41
C CYS A 152 1.08 -1.59 -18.88
N ASN A 153 1.03 -2.58 -18.01
CA ASN A 153 0.74 -3.98 -18.33
C ASN A 153 -0.32 -4.61 -17.42
N LEU A 154 -1.31 -3.81 -17.00
CA LEU A 154 -2.36 -4.25 -16.06
C LEU A 154 -3.21 -5.41 -16.57
N GLU A 155 -3.37 -5.54 -17.89
CA GLU A 155 -4.13 -6.62 -18.53
C GLU A 155 -3.56 -8.02 -18.25
N ASN A 156 -2.26 -8.10 -18.00
CA ASN A 156 -1.56 -9.36 -17.68
C ASN A 156 -1.37 -9.60 -16.18
N VAL A 157 -1.80 -8.65 -15.33
CA VAL A 157 -1.78 -8.80 -13.87
C VAL A 157 -3.08 -9.46 -13.42
N PRO A 158 -3.04 -10.52 -12.58
CA PRO A 158 -4.25 -11.13 -12.04
C PRO A 158 -5.16 -10.11 -11.37
N GLN A 159 -6.47 -10.24 -11.60
CA GLN A 159 -7.47 -9.29 -11.10
C GLN A 159 -8.20 -9.82 -9.84
N ASP A 160 -7.95 -11.08 -9.48
CA ASP A 160 -8.57 -11.74 -8.34
C ASP A 160 -8.07 -11.19 -7.01
N PRO A 161 -8.85 -11.33 -5.95
CA PRO A 161 -8.39 -11.04 -4.59
C PRO A 161 -7.11 -11.82 -4.26
N VAL A 162 -6.20 -11.19 -3.51
CA VAL A 162 -4.97 -11.86 -3.05
C VAL A 162 -5.29 -12.95 -2.03
N TYR A 163 -6.30 -12.71 -1.22
CA TYR A 163 -6.83 -13.68 -0.27
C TYR A 163 -8.20 -14.18 -0.76
N ASP A 164 -8.23 -15.36 -1.34
CA ASP A 164 -9.49 -16.06 -1.57
C ASP A 164 -9.91 -16.70 -0.23
N LYS A 165 -10.99 -16.17 0.34
CA LYS A 165 -11.62 -16.81 1.50
C LYS A 165 -12.36 -18.03 1.00
N LYS A 166 -11.71 -19.18 0.97
CA LYS A 166 -12.42 -20.46 0.98
C LYS A 166 -12.67 -20.90 2.39
#